data_53b651db9bd93b0dba81d5b8bf539c53
#
_entry.id   53b651db9bd93b0dba81d5b8bf539c53
#
_cell.length_a   1.000
_cell.length_b   1.000
_cell.length_c   1.000
_cell.angle_alpha   90.00
_cell.angle_beta   90.00
_cell.angle_gamma   90.00
#
_symmetry.space_group_name_H-M   'P 1'
#
loop_
_entity.id
_entity.type
_entity.pdbx_description
1 polymer ?
#
loop_
_entity_poly.entity_id
_entity_poly.type
_entity_poly.pdbx_seq_one_letter_code
_entity_poly.pdbx_strand_id
1 'polypeptide(L)'
;MYSILIIDDEPIVKIALRSILPWEEHGFSICGTASNGLEAMSLIEKHQPDVIITDLKMPEMDGLELIRTLKEKNYPGEILVLSNYEDFDSVRSA
;
A
#
# COMPACT_ATOMS: atom_id res chain seq x y z
N MET A 1 -16.89 4.19 -7.22
CA MET A 1 -15.84 4.72 -6.33
C MET A 1 -14.70 3.72 -6.29
N TYR A 2 -13.47 4.19 -6.44
CA TYR A 2 -12.30 3.32 -6.40
C TYR A 2 -11.88 3.03 -4.96
N SER A 3 -11.48 1.80 -4.68
CA SER A 3 -11.07 1.41 -3.34
C SER A 3 -9.56 1.48 -3.17
N ILE A 4 -9.11 1.94 -2.00
CA ILE A 4 -7.71 2.10 -1.66
C ILE A 4 -7.38 1.27 -0.42
N LEU A 5 -6.27 0.53 -0.48
CA LEU A 5 -5.70 -0.13 0.68
C LEU A 5 -4.41 0.59 1.05
N ILE A 6 -4.26 0.95 2.31
CA ILE A 6 -3.06 1.62 2.83
C ILE A 6 -2.26 0.63 3.66
N ILE A 7 -0.98 0.49 3.33
CA ILE A 7 -0.08 -0.46 4.00
C ILE A 7 1.14 0.28 4.54
N ASP A 8 1.31 0.28 5.86
CA ASP A 8 2.45 0.88 6.52
C ASP A 8 2.54 0.32 7.92
N ASP A 9 3.76 0.05 8.40
CA ASP A 9 3.95 -0.48 9.75
C ASP A 9 3.86 0.60 10.83
N GLU A 10 3.84 1.87 10.45
CA GLU A 10 3.70 2.98 11.38
C GLU A 10 2.25 3.43 11.49
N PRO A 11 1.61 3.26 12.66
CA PRO A 11 0.20 3.66 12.83
C PRO A 11 -0.06 5.12 12.52
N ILE A 12 0.90 6.00 12.84
CA ILE A 12 0.70 7.43 12.63
C ILE A 12 0.63 7.78 11.15
N VAL A 13 1.39 7.07 10.32
CA VAL A 13 1.36 7.27 8.86
C VAL A 13 0.01 6.86 8.30
N LYS A 14 -0.52 5.73 8.75
CA LYS A 14 -1.85 5.26 8.32
C LYS A 14 -2.94 6.25 8.69
N ILE A 15 -2.88 6.79 9.90
CA ILE A 15 -3.84 7.80 10.35
C ILE A 15 -3.70 9.07 9.52
N ALA A 16 -2.47 9.53 9.29
CA ALA A 16 -2.22 10.72 8.52
C ALA A 16 -2.73 10.60 7.08
N LEU A 17 -2.47 9.47 6.44
CA LEU A 17 -2.92 9.23 5.05
C LEU A 17 -4.44 9.21 4.95
N ARG A 18 -5.13 8.64 5.94
CA ARG A 18 -6.59 8.64 5.94
C ARG A 18 -7.17 10.05 6.09
N SER A 19 -6.45 10.93 6.76
CA SER A 19 -6.93 12.27 7.10
C SER A 19 -6.46 13.36 6.15
N ILE A 20 -5.42 13.11 5.35
CA ILE A 20 -4.75 14.14 4.57
C ILE A 20 -5.61 14.67 3.42
N LEU A 21 -6.47 13.83 2.88
CA LEU A 21 -7.33 14.19 1.76
C LEU A 21 -8.76 13.74 2.02
N PRO A 22 -9.75 14.48 1.49
CA PRO A 22 -11.13 14.00 1.50
C PRO A 22 -11.32 12.97 0.39
N TRP A 23 -10.84 11.75 0.63
CA TRP A 23 -10.79 10.69 -0.37
C TRP A 23 -12.11 10.48 -1.11
N GLU A 24 -13.22 10.47 -0.36
CA GLU A 24 -14.52 10.23 -0.95
C GLU A 24 -14.95 11.31 -1.94
N GLU A 25 -14.56 12.56 -1.67
CA GLU A 25 -14.84 13.66 -2.58
C GLU A 25 -14.11 13.53 -3.90
N HIS A 26 -13.01 12.80 -3.91
CA HIS A 26 -12.21 12.56 -5.11
C HIS A 26 -12.51 11.20 -5.75
N GLY A 27 -13.54 10.51 -5.30
CA GLY A 27 -13.97 9.25 -5.89
C GLY A 27 -13.25 8.02 -5.34
N PHE A 28 -12.64 8.13 -4.16
CA PHE A 28 -11.92 7.03 -3.53
C PHE A 28 -12.50 6.68 -2.17
N SER A 29 -12.43 5.40 -1.83
CA SER A 29 -12.87 4.91 -0.53
C SER A 29 -11.75 4.04 0.03
N ILE A 30 -11.36 4.29 1.28
CA ILE A 30 -10.33 3.47 1.93
C ILE A 30 -10.99 2.20 2.44
N CYS A 31 -10.64 1.06 1.84
CA CYS A 31 -11.25 -0.22 2.20
C CYS A 31 -10.58 -0.88 3.40
N GLY A 32 -9.39 -0.43 3.77
CA GLY A 32 -8.69 -0.98 4.93
C GLY A 32 -7.28 -0.45 5.06
N THR A 33 -6.63 -0.83 6.14
CA THR A 33 -5.22 -0.53 6.38
C THR A 33 -4.53 -1.80 6.88
N ALA A 34 -3.26 -1.98 6.52
CA ALA A 34 -2.46 -3.11 6.94
C ALA A 34 -1.13 -2.64 7.51
N SER A 35 -0.55 -3.42 8.39
CA SER A 35 0.73 -3.09 9.05
C SER A 35 1.92 -3.85 8.48
N ASN A 36 1.69 -4.83 7.65
CA ASN A 36 2.75 -5.59 6.99
C ASN A 36 2.20 -6.26 5.73
N GLY A 37 3.09 -6.90 4.98
CA GLY A 37 2.70 -7.53 3.71
C GLY A 37 1.79 -8.73 3.85
N LEU A 38 1.94 -9.51 4.92
CA LEU A 38 1.07 -10.68 5.13
C LEU A 38 -0.36 -10.26 5.41
N GLU A 39 -0.55 -9.27 6.29
CA GLU A 39 -1.85 -8.71 6.56
C GLU A 39 -2.44 -8.08 5.30
N ALA A 40 -1.61 -7.38 4.53
CA ALA A 40 -2.02 -6.77 3.28
C ALA A 40 -2.53 -7.80 2.28
N MET A 41 -1.85 -8.94 2.14
CA MET A 41 -2.28 -9.98 1.21
C MET A 41 -3.68 -10.50 1.54
N SER A 42 -3.97 -10.67 2.83
CA SER A 42 -5.31 -11.09 3.25
C SER A 42 -6.38 -10.08 2.87
N LEU A 43 -6.08 -8.79 3.07
CA LEU A 43 -7.01 -7.71 2.73
C LEU A 43 -7.16 -7.54 1.22
N ILE A 44 -6.09 -7.75 0.47
CA ILE A 44 -6.13 -7.68 -1.00
C ILE A 44 -7.04 -8.77 -1.55
N GLU A 45 -6.93 -9.98 -1.02
CA GLU A 45 -7.79 -11.08 -1.45
C GLU A 45 -9.25 -10.81 -1.12
N LYS A 46 -9.50 -10.22 0.03
CA LYS A 46 -10.87 -9.96 0.49
C LYS A 46 -11.52 -8.80 -0.25
N HIS A 47 -10.80 -7.71 -0.43
CA HIS A 47 -11.37 -6.45 -0.95
C HIS A 47 -11.05 -6.14 -2.40
N GLN A 48 -9.98 -6.74 -2.94
CA GLN A 48 -9.54 -6.47 -4.32
C GLN A 48 -9.44 -4.97 -4.60
N PRO A 49 -8.62 -4.22 -3.81
CA PRO A 49 -8.57 -2.76 -3.96
C PRO A 49 -8.07 -2.34 -5.34
N ASP A 50 -8.58 -1.21 -5.81
CA ASP A 50 -8.16 -0.64 -7.09
C ASP A 50 -6.78 0.00 -6.99
N VAL A 51 -6.44 0.53 -5.81
CA VAL A 51 -5.15 1.18 -5.55
C VAL A 51 -4.58 0.65 -4.25
N ILE A 52 -3.30 0.32 -4.28
CA ILE A 52 -2.57 -0.10 -3.08
C ILE A 52 -1.47 0.92 -2.83
N ILE A 53 -1.46 1.53 -1.65
CA ILE A 53 -0.40 2.45 -1.22
C ILE A 53 0.41 1.72 -0.16
N THR A 54 1.68 1.48 -0.43
CA THR A 54 2.53 0.69 0.48
C THR A 54 3.88 1.35 0.72
N ASP A 55 4.40 1.16 1.93
CA ASP A 55 5.78 1.47 2.27
C ASP A 55 6.66 0.32 1.74
N LEU A 56 7.93 0.59 1.53
CA LEU A 56 8.89 -0.43 1.08
C LEU A 56 9.41 -1.29 2.24
N LYS A 57 9.66 -0.67 3.38
CA LYS A 57 10.25 -1.37 4.52
C LYS A 57 9.24 -1.64 5.61
N MET A 58 8.93 -2.90 5.80
CA MET A 58 7.99 -3.36 6.82
C MET A 58 8.47 -4.69 7.39
N PRO A 59 8.09 -5.02 8.63
CA PRO A 59 8.41 -6.34 9.16
C PRO A 59 7.67 -7.44 8.39
N GLU A 60 8.17 -8.66 8.50
CA GLU A 60 7.65 -9.83 7.82
C GLU A 60 7.72 -9.65 6.30
N MET A 61 6.63 -9.55 5.60
CA MET A 61 6.63 -9.34 4.16
C MET A 61 6.72 -7.86 3.85
N ASP A 62 7.85 -7.38 3.34
CA ASP A 62 8.05 -5.95 3.03
C ASP A 62 7.37 -5.54 1.71
N GLY A 63 7.42 -4.24 1.41
CA GLY A 63 6.77 -3.69 0.24
C GLY A 63 7.30 -4.23 -1.08
N LEU A 64 8.62 -4.45 -1.18
CA LEU A 64 9.20 -5.00 -2.41
C LEU A 64 8.74 -6.42 -2.66
N GLU A 65 8.71 -7.24 -1.62
CA GLU A 65 8.23 -8.60 -1.73
C GLU A 65 6.75 -8.65 -2.08
N LEU A 66 5.97 -7.77 -1.46
CA LEU A 66 4.55 -7.63 -1.75
C LEU A 66 4.32 -7.27 -3.22
N ILE A 67 5.03 -6.26 -3.72
CA ILE A 67 4.91 -5.83 -5.11
C ILE A 67 5.28 -6.96 -6.07
N ARG A 68 6.36 -7.67 -5.79
CA ARG A 68 6.79 -8.80 -6.60
C ARG A 68 5.72 -9.88 -6.66
N THR A 69 5.16 -10.23 -5.50
CA THR A 69 4.10 -11.23 -5.41
C THR A 69 2.88 -10.83 -6.23
N LEU A 70 2.47 -9.58 -6.12
CA LEU A 70 1.31 -9.08 -6.86
C LEU A 70 1.55 -9.07 -8.36
N LYS A 71 2.76 -8.72 -8.79
CA LYS A 71 3.11 -8.76 -10.22
C LYS A 71 3.12 -10.18 -10.76
N GLU A 72 3.61 -11.14 -9.99
CA GLU A 72 3.60 -12.55 -10.39
C GLU A 72 2.17 -13.06 -10.56
N LYS A 73 1.24 -12.55 -9.78
CA LYS A 73 -0.18 -12.91 -9.87
C LYS A 73 -0.94 -12.09 -10.89
N ASN A 74 -0.27 -11.17 -11.57
CA ASN A 74 -0.89 -10.25 -12.54
C ASN A 74 -2.03 -9.44 -11.91
N TYR A 75 -1.81 -8.94 -10.71
CA TYR A 75 -2.81 -8.15 -10.01
C TYR A 75 -3.16 -6.90 -10.82
N PRO A 76 -4.45 -6.63 -11.10
CA PRO A 76 -4.85 -5.53 -11.99
C PRO A 76 -4.85 -4.16 -11.36
N GLY A 77 -4.74 -4.05 -10.03
CA GLY A 77 -4.77 -2.76 -9.34
C GLY A 77 -3.47 -1.98 -9.49
N GLU A 78 -3.55 -0.68 -9.27
CA GLU A 78 -2.38 0.20 -9.27
C GLU A 78 -1.67 0.11 -7.93
N ILE A 79 -0.34 0.18 -7.95
CA ILE A 79 0.47 0.13 -6.75
C ILE A 79 1.29 1.41 -6.65
N LEU A 80 1.10 2.17 -5.58
CA LEU A 80 1.87 3.37 -5.29
C LEU A 80 2.78 3.10 -4.11
N VAL A 81 4.05 3.47 -4.23
CA VAL A 81 5.04 3.25 -3.19
C VAL A 81 5.32 4.56 -2.48
N LEU A 82 5.18 4.54 -1.15
CA LEU A 82 5.59 5.64 -0.28
C LEU A 82 6.96 5.29 0.26
N SER A 83 7.94 6.14 0.03
CA SER A 83 9.27 5.89 0.56
C SER A 83 9.87 7.21 1.03
N ASN A 84 10.74 7.12 2.05
CA ASN A 84 11.52 8.27 2.44
C ASN A 84 12.68 8.45 1.46
N TYR A 85 13.48 9.47 1.66
CA TYR A 85 14.57 9.79 0.75
C TYR A 85 15.54 8.62 0.57
N GLU A 86 15.87 7.94 1.65
CA GLU A 86 16.78 6.79 1.61
C GLU A 86 16.21 5.63 0.81
N ASP A 87 14.93 5.34 1.02
CA ASP A 87 14.25 4.27 0.29
C ASP A 87 14.18 4.58 -1.20
N PHE A 88 13.94 5.83 -1.52
CA PHE A 88 13.88 6.28 -2.92
C PHE A 88 15.23 6.10 -3.60
N ASP A 89 16.32 6.46 -2.94
CA ASP A 89 17.66 6.27 -3.48
C ASP A 89 17.99 4.80 -3.67
N SER A 90 17.59 3.94 -2.72
CA SER A 90 17.78 2.50 -2.86
C SER A 90 17.05 1.94 -4.06
N VAL A 91 15.82 2.34 -4.26
CA VAL A 91 15.01 1.88 -5.40
C VAL A 91 15.62 2.38 -6.71
N ARG A 92 16.04 3.63 -6.74
CA ARG A 92 16.62 4.22 -7.95
C ARG A 92 17.96 3.60 -8.31
N SER A 93 18.73 3.19 -7.31
CA SER A 93 20.04 2.54 -7.51
C SER A 93 19.90 1.11 -7.99
N ALA A 94 18.79 0.49 -7.69
CA ALA A 94 18.54 -0.89 -8.11
C ALA A 94 18.09 -0.94 -9.57
#